data_efce2cf21119b0b13918c93879937939
#
_entry.id   efce2cf21119b0b13918c93879937939
#
_cell.length_a   1.000
_cell.length_b   1.000
_cell.length_c   1.000
_cell.angle_alpha   90.00
_cell.angle_beta   90.00
_cell.angle_gamma   90.00
#
_symmetry.space_group_name_H-M   'P 1'
#
loop_
_entity.id
_entity.type
_entity.pdbx_description
1 polymer ?
#
loop_
_entity_poly.entity_id
_entity_poly.type
_entity_poly.pdbx_seq_one_letter_code
_entity_poly.pdbx_strand_id
1 'polypeptide(L)'
;MADKLQKILANAGLGSRRGIEKWIEEGRVSVNGQVSSIGDRAEDTDKIFVDGKPIKIITQAHRHLLYNKPPNEICSRNDPEGRTSVFKRLPRLEKQRWISVGRLDYSTSGLLLFTTDGALANKLMHPSFQIEREYAVRVLGHVTEEKLTAMREGVLLEDGLAKFTDIQKGQEEDESANQWYYVVIMEGRNREVRRLWESQDLTVSRLKRTRYGSFFIPSSVKSGKSIELKGRDVDDLYLMAGVEPVKQKQHRQDSRKGKKPPRGGASRSSERQRKGESSQGWVKPN
;
A
#
# COMPACT_ATOMS: atom_id res chain seq x y z
N MET A 1 -2.77 21.83 -17.07
CA MET A 1 -1.53 22.20 -16.33
C MET A 1 -0.40 21.29 -16.79
N ALA A 2 0.67 21.86 -17.34
CA ALA A 2 1.75 21.08 -17.94
C ALA A 2 2.59 20.34 -16.88
N ASP A 3 2.68 19.03 -16.98
CA ASP A 3 3.52 18.17 -16.15
C ASP A 3 4.78 17.71 -16.90
N LYS A 4 5.83 17.33 -16.17
CA LYS A 4 7.03 16.75 -16.79
C LYS A 4 6.68 15.47 -17.56
N LEU A 5 7.19 15.37 -18.78
CA LEU A 5 6.86 14.28 -19.72
C LEU A 5 7.14 12.88 -19.12
N GLN A 6 8.28 12.70 -18.44
CA GLN A 6 8.58 11.44 -17.76
C GLN A 6 7.60 11.10 -16.63
N LYS A 7 6.98 12.12 -15.99
CA LYS A 7 5.95 11.89 -14.97
C LYS A 7 4.66 11.39 -15.61
N ILE A 8 4.24 12.02 -16.71
CA ILE A 8 3.02 11.66 -17.45
C ILE A 8 3.10 10.21 -17.94
N LEU A 9 4.17 9.87 -18.64
CA LEU A 9 4.39 8.53 -19.19
C LEU A 9 4.54 7.45 -18.09
N ALA A 10 5.19 7.80 -16.96
CA ALA A 10 5.30 6.89 -15.83
C ALA A 10 3.95 6.64 -15.15
N ASN A 11 3.09 7.66 -15.05
CA ASN A 11 1.74 7.53 -14.52
C ASN A 11 0.85 6.69 -15.45
N ALA A 12 1.07 6.77 -16.76
CA ALA A 12 0.42 5.93 -17.76
C ALA A 12 0.92 4.46 -17.76
N GLY A 13 1.85 4.12 -16.85
CA GLY A 13 2.31 2.74 -16.64
C GLY A 13 3.39 2.26 -17.61
N LEU A 14 3.92 3.13 -18.47
CA LEU A 14 4.88 2.74 -19.52
C LEU A 14 6.28 2.39 -18.98
N GLY A 15 6.66 2.96 -17.84
CA GLY A 15 7.98 2.71 -17.27
C GLY A 15 8.26 3.45 -15.95
N SER A 16 9.49 3.38 -15.46
CA SER A 16 9.95 4.24 -14.37
C SER A 16 10.29 5.64 -14.92
N ARG A 17 10.21 6.69 -14.09
CA ARG A 17 10.60 8.04 -14.50
C ARG A 17 12.01 8.05 -15.11
N ARG A 18 12.99 7.44 -14.43
CA ARG A 18 14.37 7.32 -14.95
C ARG A 18 14.48 6.49 -16.23
N GLY A 19 13.69 5.42 -16.36
CA GLY A 19 13.66 4.65 -17.60
C GLY A 19 13.08 5.41 -18.78
N ILE A 20 12.09 6.28 -18.50
CA ILE A 20 11.50 7.16 -19.53
C ILE A 20 12.44 8.33 -19.86
N GLU A 21 13.15 8.88 -18.89
CA GLU A 21 14.22 9.87 -19.14
C GLU A 21 15.23 9.31 -20.13
N LYS A 22 15.66 8.05 -19.96
CA LYS A 22 16.54 7.38 -20.92
C LYS A 22 15.92 7.26 -22.32
N TRP A 23 14.62 6.96 -22.42
CA TRP A 23 13.93 6.95 -23.73
C TRP A 23 13.88 8.36 -24.38
N ILE A 24 13.75 9.41 -23.57
CA ILE A 24 13.80 10.79 -24.06
C ILE A 24 15.20 11.12 -24.57
N GLU A 25 16.25 10.75 -23.82
CA GLU A 25 17.66 10.90 -24.24
C GLU A 25 17.97 10.15 -25.54
N GLU A 26 17.40 8.96 -25.71
CA GLU A 26 17.52 8.13 -26.92
C GLU A 26 16.68 8.68 -28.10
N GLY A 27 15.97 9.81 -27.95
CA GLY A 27 15.12 10.40 -29.00
C GLY A 27 13.87 9.62 -29.35
N ARG A 28 13.45 8.68 -28.52
CA ARG A 28 12.32 7.77 -28.74
C ARG A 28 10.97 8.39 -28.41
N VAL A 29 10.95 9.54 -27.74
CA VAL A 29 9.72 10.21 -27.31
C VAL A 29 9.56 11.50 -28.07
N SER A 30 8.36 11.74 -28.61
CA SER A 30 8.01 13.00 -29.26
C SER A 30 6.65 13.53 -28.80
N VAL A 31 6.51 14.84 -28.80
CA VAL A 31 5.28 15.56 -28.47
C VAL A 31 4.89 16.45 -29.64
N ASN A 32 3.66 16.32 -30.14
CA ASN A 32 3.13 17.09 -31.26
C ASN A 32 4.02 17.03 -32.53
N GLY A 33 4.73 15.91 -32.71
CA GLY A 33 5.61 15.69 -33.85
C GLY A 33 7.07 16.15 -33.67
N GLN A 34 7.41 16.78 -32.56
CA GLN A 34 8.78 17.20 -32.23
C GLN A 34 9.41 16.22 -31.23
N VAL A 35 10.67 15.83 -31.47
CA VAL A 35 11.43 14.98 -30.53
C VAL A 35 11.65 15.76 -29.23
N SER A 36 11.37 15.11 -28.11
CA SER A 36 11.43 15.73 -26.79
C SER A 36 12.81 15.62 -26.16
N SER A 37 13.12 16.60 -25.31
CA SER A 37 14.32 16.67 -24.49
C SER A 37 14.02 16.45 -23.00
N ILE A 38 15.08 16.17 -22.19
CA ILE A 38 14.92 16.05 -20.73
C ILE A 38 14.43 17.37 -20.15
N GLY A 39 13.39 17.29 -19.32
CA GLY A 39 12.78 18.46 -18.69
C GLY A 39 11.53 18.95 -19.38
N ASP A 40 11.28 18.51 -20.62
CA ASP A 40 10.08 18.88 -21.35
C ASP A 40 8.79 18.52 -20.60
N ARG A 41 7.79 19.34 -20.83
CA ARG A 41 6.47 19.22 -20.22
C ARG A 41 5.41 19.01 -21.31
N ALA A 42 4.34 18.35 -20.94
CA ALA A 42 3.19 18.19 -21.82
C ALA A 42 1.90 18.40 -21.03
N GLU A 43 0.84 18.71 -21.74
CA GLU A 43 -0.52 18.81 -21.22
C GLU A 43 -1.36 17.59 -21.68
N ASP A 44 -2.54 17.44 -21.10
CA ASP A 44 -3.43 16.31 -21.41
C ASP A 44 -3.95 16.35 -22.87
N THR A 45 -3.86 17.52 -23.52
CA THR A 45 -4.25 17.74 -24.93
C THR A 45 -3.17 17.38 -25.92
N ASP A 46 -1.91 17.24 -25.47
CA ASP A 46 -0.78 16.98 -26.34
C ASP A 46 -0.76 15.56 -26.89
N LYS A 47 -0.36 15.42 -28.14
CA LYS A 47 -0.17 14.11 -28.78
C LYS A 47 1.24 13.60 -28.49
N ILE A 48 1.33 12.60 -27.62
CA ILE A 48 2.60 12.00 -27.21
C ILE A 48 2.79 10.69 -27.98
N PHE A 49 4.02 10.48 -28.49
CA PHE A 49 4.41 9.26 -29.19
C PHE A 49 5.65 8.66 -28.50
N VAL A 50 5.70 7.33 -28.48
CA VAL A 50 6.89 6.57 -28.06
C VAL A 50 7.20 5.55 -29.16
N ASP A 51 8.41 5.56 -29.69
CA ASP A 51 8.81 4.74 -30.84
C ASP A 51 7.86 4.88 -32.03
N GLY A 52 7.41 6.12 -32.31
CA GLY A 52 6.47 6.42 -33.40
C GLY A 52 5.02 5.98 -33.14
N LYS A 53 4.71 5.35 -32.00
CA LYS A 53 3.35 4.90 -31.65
C LYS A 53 2.67 5.91 -30.74
N PRO A 54 1.42 6.30 -31.04
CA PRO A 54 0.68 7.24 -30.21
C PRO A 54 0.34 6.64 -28.85
N ILE A 55 0.60 7.38 -27.79
CA ILE A 55 0.29 6.99 -26.42
C ILE A 55 -1.01 7.65 -26.00
N LYS A 56 -2.01 6.83 -25.73
CA LYS A 56 -3.28 7.31 -25.16
C LYS A 56 -3.16 7.36 -23.63
N ILE A 57 -3.10 8.57 -23.10
CA ILE A 57 -3.15 8.78 -21.65
C ILE A 57 -4.60 8.57 -21.21
N ILE A 58 -4.82 7.52 -20.46
CA ILE A 58 -6.12 7.21 -19.87
C ILE A 58 -6.05 7.51 -18.40
N THR A 59 -6.79 8.51 -17.94
CA THR A 59 -6.95 8.78 -16.52
C THR A 59 -7.80 7.67 -15.90
N GLN A 60 -7.16 6.78 -15.17
CA GLN A 60 -7.83 5.74 -14.39
C GLN A 60 -7.86 6.15 -12.92
N ALA A 61 -8.90 5.72 -12.20
CA ALA A 61 -8.94 5.87 -10.76
C ALA A 61 -7.72 5.23 -10.11
N HIS A 62 -7.14 5.93 -9.14
CA HIS A 62 -6.02 5.40 -8.40
C HIS A 62 -6.45 4.23 -7.52
N ARG A 63 -5.55 3.27 -7.38
CA ARG A 63 -5.73 2.08 -6.54
C ARG A 63 -4.70 2.07 -5.43
N HIS A 64 -5.10 1.56 -4.28
CA HIS A 64 -4.27 1.53 -3.08
C HIS A 64 -4.35 0.15 -2.44
N LEU A 65 -3.22 -0.37 -1.95
CA LEU A 65 -3.14 -1.67 -1.29
C LEU A 65 -2.42 -1.56 0.04
N LEU A 66 -2.89 -2.33 1.00
CA LEU A 66 -2.14 -2.72 2.17
C LEU A 66 -1.62 -4.14 1.94
N TYR A 67 -0.32 -4.34 2.10
CA TYR A 67 0.36 -5.62 1.95
C TYR A 67 1.05 -6.01 3.25
N ASN A 68 0.83 -7.23 3.71
CA ASN A 68 1.56 -7.82 4.84
C ASN A 68 2.79 -8.54 4.29
N LYS A 69 3.88 -7.80 4.15
CA LYS A 69 5.14 -8.30 3.59
C LYS A 69 5.72 -9.41 4.47
N PRO A 70 6.03 -10.60 3.96
CA PRO A 70 6.83 -11.59 4.68
C PRO A 70 8.30 -11.15 4.74
N PRO A 71 9.12 -11.74 5.60
CA PRO A 71 10.56 -11.65 5.45
C PRO A 71 11.01 -12.29 4.12
N ASN A 72 12.24 -12.02 3.71
CA ASN A 72 12.88 -12.58 2.51
C ASN A 72 12.23 -12.15 1.19
N GLU A 73 11.66 -10.97 1.16
CA GLU A 73 11.26 -10.26 -0.06
C GLU A 73 11.89 -8.88 -0.11
N ILE A 74 12.28 -8.45 -1.31
CA ILE A 74 12.86 -7.12 -1.54
C ILE A 74 11.81 -6.14 -2.07
N CYS A 75 11.96 -4.87 -1.72
CA CYS A 75 11.14 -3.77 -2.22
C CYS A 75 11.75 -3.14 -3.49
N SER A 76 12.28 -3.96 -4.39
CA SER A 76 12.84 -3.54 -5.68
C SER A 76 12.17 -4.30 -6.82
N ARG A 77 12.10 -3.67 -8.01
CA ARG A 77 11.65 -4.34 -9.25
C ARG A 77 12.79 -5.06 -9.94
N ASN A 78 13.96 -4.47 -9.86
CA ASN A 78 15.18 -5.02 -10.45
C ASN A 78 16.12 -5.41 -9.32
N ASP A 79 16.42 -6.68 -9.23
CA ASP A 79 17.35 -7.23 -8.28
C ASP A 79 18.39 -8.07 -8.99
N PRO A 80 19.67 -7.68 -8.95
CA PRO A 80 20.73 -8.44 -9.61
C PRO A 80 20.94 -9.83 -9.00
N GLU A 81 20.57 -10.03 -7.74
CA GLU A 81 20.68 -11.30 -7.02
C GLU A 81 19.46 -12.24 -7.25
N GLY A 82 18.45 -11.80 -8.01
CA GLY A 82 17.28 -12.61 -8.34
C GLY A 82 16.34 -12.92 -7.17
N ARG A 83 16.45 -12.20 -6.05
CA ARG A 83 15.58 -12.38 -4.87
C ARG A 83 14.12 -12.11 -5.21
N THR A 84 13.21 -12.69 -4.43
CA THR A 84 11.78 -12.47 -4.63
C THR A 84 11.40 -11.04 -4.32
N SER A 85 10.79 -10.37 -5.31
CA SER A 85 10.29 -9.01 -5.18
C SER A 85 8.85 -8.98 -4.68
N VAL A 86 8.53 -8.03 -3.78
CA VAL A 86 7.17 -7.74 -3.33
C VAL A 86 6.20 -7.52 -4.50
N PHE A 87 6.67 -6.93 -5.61
CA PHE A 87 5.84 -6.62 -6.77
C PHE A 87 5.33 -7.86 -7.51
N LYS A 88 5.97 -9.03 -7.36
CA LYS A 88 5.52 -10.28 -7.99
C LYS A 88 4.23 -10.82 -7.36
N ARG A 89 3.93 -10.44 -6.12
CA ARG A 89 2.75 -10.91 -5.38
C ARG A 89 1.54 -9.97 -5.47
N LEU A 90 1.73 -8.77 -6.02
CA LEU A 90 0.66 -7.79 -6.13
C LEU A 90 -0.26 -8.11 -7.31
N PRO A 91 -1.54 -7.71 -7.26
CA PRO A 91 -2.45 -7.81 -8.39
C PRO A 91 -1.88 -7.12 -9.63
N ARG A 92 -2.06 -7.73 -10.81
CA ARG A 92 -1.63 -7.12 -12.07
C ARG A 92 -2.45 -5.87 -12.37
N LEU A 93 -1.79 -4.89 -12.98
CA LEU A 93 -2.39 -3.66 -13.48
C LEU A 93 -2.14 -3.57 -14.98
N GLU A 94 -3.13 -3.09 -15.75
CA GLU A 94 -3.00 -3.01 -17.21
C GLU A 94 -2.30 -1.73 -17.69
N LYS A 95 -2.68 -0.58 -17.14
CA LYS A 95 -2.20 0.74 -17.62
C LYS A 95 -1.73 1.63 -16.47
N GLN A 96 -1.38 1.03 -15.37
CA GLN A 96 -0.85 1.67 -14.18
C GLN A 96 0.26 0.80 -13.59
N ARG A 97 0.95 1.29 -12.59
CA ARG A 97 1.95 0.52 -11.86
C ARG A 97 1.84 0.76 -10.37
N TRP A 98 2.08 -0.28 -9.59
CA TRP A 98 2.21 -0.15 -8.15
C TRP A 98 3.48 0.63 -7.78
N ILE A 99 3.35 1.56 -6.86
CA ILE A 99 4.44 2.30 -6.24
C ILE A 99 4.37 1.97 -4.76
N SER A 100 5.48 1.51 -4.18
CA SER A 100 5.56 1.27 -2.73
C SER A 100 5.68 2.59 -1.99
N VAL A 101 4.94 2.72 -0.91
CA VAL A 101 5.08 3.83 0.04
C VAL A 101 6.21 3.48 1.00
N GLY A 102 7.41 3.90 0.66
CA GLY A 102 8.62 3.52 1.36
C GLY A 102 9.09 2.10 1.04
N ARG A 103 9.99 1.63 1.87
CA ARG A 103 10.58 0.30 1.77
C ARG A 103 10.62 -0.38 3.13
N LEU A 104 10.69 -1.68 3.11
CA LEU A 104 11.11 -2.52 4.23
C LEU A 104 12.31 -3.34 3.76
N ASP A 105 13.27 -3.56 4.66
CA ASP A 105 14.45 -4.36 4.38
C ASP A 105 14.06 -5.82 4.07
N TYR A 106 14.97 -6.57 3.50
CA TYR A 106 14.79 -7.97 3.15
C TYR A 106 14.29 -8.81 4.32
N SER A 107 14.95 -8.68 5.49
CA SER A 107 14.61 -9.40 6.73
C SER A 107 13.47 -8.78 7.53
N THR A 108 12.99 -7.58 7.16
CA THR A 108 11.88 -6.90 7.85
C THR A 108 10.54 -7.31 7.25
N SER A 109 9.58 -7.61 8.11
CA SER A 109 8.22 -8.00 7.72
C SER A 109 7.19 -6.91 8.05
N GLY A 110 5.94 -7.14 7.68
CA GLY A 110 4.80 -6.37 8.14
C GLY A 110 4.22 -5.41 7.11
N LEU A 111 3.60 -4.35 7.58
CA LEU A 111 2.77 -3.43 6.80
C LEU A 111 3.58 -2.66 5.77
N LEU A 112 3.21 -2.81 4.51
CA LEU A 112 3.72 -2.03 3.39
C LEU A 112 2.54 -1.54 2.54
N LEU A 113 2.45 -0.24 2.33
CA LEU A 113 1.41 0.37 1.49
C LEU A 113 1.90 0.49 0.05
N PHE A 114 0.97 0.33 -0.88
CA PHE A 114 1.19 0.56 -2.30
C PHE A 114 0.08 1.44 -2.86
N THR A 115 0.44 2.27 -3.82
CA THR A 115 -0.52 3.10 -4.56
C THR A 115 -0.14 3.19 -6.02
N THR A 116 -1.09 3.52 -6.88
CA THR A 116 -0.82 3.92 -8.26
C THR A 116 -0.68 5.44 -8.40
N ASP A 117 -0.99 6.21 -7.35
CA ASP A 117 -0.80 7.65 -7.30
C ASP A 117 0.64 7.99 -6.84
N GLY A 118 1.45 8.44 -7.80
CA GLY A 118 2.84 8.82 -7.50
C GLY A 118 3.00 10.11 -6.71
N ALA A 119 2.01 11.00 -6.72
CA ALA A 119 2.02 12.23 -5.93
C ALA A 119 1.71 11.91 -4.46
N LEU A 120 0.70 11.08 -4.24
CA LEU A 120 0.36 10.59 -2.92
C LEU A 120 1.52 9.78 -2.30
N ALA A 121 2.12 8.85 -3.07
CA ALA A 121 3.27 8.08 -2.60
C ALA A 121 4.42 8.98 -2.14
N ASN A 122 4.72 10.03 -2.89
CA ASN A 122 5.77 10.99 -2.54
C ASN A 122 5.49 11.70 -1.22
N LYS A 123 4.26 12.20 -1.02
CA LYS A 123 3.85 12.86 0.22
C LYS A 123 3.93 11.93 1.41
N LEU A 124 3.39 10.71 1.28
CA LEU A 124 3.40 9.71 2.35
C LEU A 124 4.82 9.30 2.77
N MET A 125 5.80 9.39 1.87
CA MET A 125 7.19 9.04 2.17
C MET A 125 8.03 10.21 2.67
N HIS A 126 7.60 11.44 2.41
CA HIS A 126 8.43 12.62 2.69
C HIS A 126 8.56 12.88 4.19
N PRO A 127 9.78 13.08 4.72
CA PRO A 127 10.01 13.24 6.17
C PRO A 127 9.23 14.39 6.80
N SER A 128 8.94 15.47 6.04
CA SER A 128 8.20 16.63 6.57
C SER A 128 6.78 16.32 7.04
N PHE A 129 6.19 15.22 6.58
CA PHE A 129 4.85 14.81 7.05
C PHE A 129 4.88 14.05 8.37
N GLN A 130 6.05 13.69 8.87
CA GLN A 130 6.26 13.06 10.19
C GLN A 130 5.28 11.91 10.49
N ILE A 131 4.98 11.09 9.46
CA ILE A 131 4.06 9.99 9.61
C ILE A 131 4.68 8.92 10.51
N GLU A 132 4.01 8.61 11.61
CA GLU A 132 4.44 7.61 12.57
C GLU A 132 4.53 6.21 11.96
N ARG A 133 5.58 5.50 12.33
CA ARG A 133 5.78 4.09 11.98
C ARG A 133 6.06 3.32 13.25
N GLU A 134 5.21 2.34 13.53
CA GLU A 134 5.36 1.47 14.70
C GLU A 134 5.90 0.11 14.29
N TYR A 135 6.80 -0.39 15.09
CA TYR A 135 7.42 -1.69 14.87
C TYR A 135 7.36 -2.56 16.11
N ALA A 136 7.03 -3.83 15.94
CA ALA A 136 7.33 -4.88 16.90
C ALA A 136 8.76 -5.36 16.65
N VAL A 137 9.59 -5.28 17.66
CA VAL A 137 11.03 -5.57 17.60
C VAL A 137 11.34 -6.66 18.60
N ARG A 138 11.95 -7.74 18.16
CA ARG A 138 12.48 -8.76 19.05
C ARG A 138 13.97 -8.54 19.21
N VAL A 139 14.37 -8.21 20.44
CA VAL A 139 15.72 -7.79 20.79
C VAL A 139 16.42 -8.89 21.57
N LEU A 140 17.64 -9.22 21.19
CA LEU A 140 18.56 -10.11 21.90
C LEU A 140 19.56 -9.26 22.67
N GLY A 141 19.73 -9.56 23.96
CA GLY A 141 20.66 -8.90 24.85
C GLY A 141 19.97 -8.33 26.08
N HIS A 142 20.78 -7.84 27.04
CA HIS A 142 20.27 -7.25 28.26
C HIS A 142 19.87 -5.80 28.05
N VAL A 143 18.58 -5.53 28.09
CA VAL A 143 17.99 -4.20 27.92
C VAL A 143 17.79 -3.59 29.32
N THR A 144 18.41 -2.44 29.55
CA THR A 144 18.26 -1.66 30.78
C THR A 144 17.46 -0.39 30.52
N GLU A 145 16.94 0.23 31.59
CA GLU A 145 16.18 1.50 31.45
C GLU A 145 17.07 2.64 30.97
N GLU A 146 18.36 2.63 31.27
CA GLU A 146 19.32 3.63 30.78
C GLU A 146 19.44 3.57 29.26
N LYS A 147 19.53 2.35 28.69
CA LYS A 147 19.56 2.14 27.24
C LYS A 147 18.26 2.61 26.57
N LEU A 148 17.12 2.31 27.17
CA LEU A 148 15.82 2.77 26.68
C LEU A 148 15.71 4.29 26.74
N THR A 149 16.16 4.91 27.83
CA THR A 149 16.17 6.36 27.99
C THR A 149 17.06 7.02 26.94
N ALA A 150 18.28 6.52 26.74
CA ALA A 150 19.19 7.02 25.71
C ALA A 150 18.54 7.02 24.32
N MET A 151 17.84 5.94 23.96
CA MET A 151 17.15 5.85 22.67
C MET A 151 15.90 6.74 22.55
N ARG A 152 15.26 7.12 23.67
CA ARG A 152 14.16 8.09 23.69
C ARG A 152 14.67 9.54 23.59
N GLU A 153 15.76 9.86 24.28
CA GLU A 153 16.38 11.19 24.24
C GLU A 153 17.05 11.47 22.90
N GLY A 154 17.72 10.46 22.36
CA GLY A 154 18.34 10.50 21.04
C GLY A 154 19.79 10.04 21.04
N VAL A 155 20.13 9.27 20.05
CA VAL A 155 21.47 8.72 19.81
C VAL A 155 22.02 9.29 18.51
N LEU A 156 23.27 9.72 18.53
CA LEU A 156 23.98 10.19 17.34
C LEU A 156 24.40 8.98 16.49
N LEU A 157 23.71 8.75 15.37
CA LEU A 157 24.09 7.80 14.35
C LEU A 157 24.94 8.47 13.27
N GLU A 158 25.49 7.69 12.34
CA GLU A 158 26.35 8.19 11.25
C GLU A 158 25.66 9.28 10.39
N ASP A 159 24.34 9.22 10.25
CA ASP A 159 23.52 10.13 9.45
C ASP A 159 22.73 11.15 10.30
N GLY A 160 23.15 11.37 11.54
CA GLY A 160 22.61 12.36 12.46
C GLY A 160 21.84 11.78 13.65
N LEU A 161 21.31 12.68 14.48
CA LEU A 161 20.55 12.31 15.68
C LEU A 161 19.31 11.49 15.29
N ALA A 162 19.11 10.36 15.97
CA ALA A 162 17.96 9.47 15.80
C ALA A 162 17.38 9.11 17.15
N LYS A 163 16.05 8.92 17.21
CA LYS A 163 15.37 8.52 18.44
C LYS A 163 14.08 7.78 18.18
N PHE A 164 13.67 7.01 19.14
CA PHE A 164 12.28 6.55 19.22
C PHE A 164 11.42 7.62 19.90
N THR A 165 10.23 7.86 19.35
CA THR A 165 9.24 8.73 19.99
C THR A 165 8.49 8.01 21.10
N ASP A 166 8.41 6.68 21.01
CA ASP A 166 7.87 5.81 22.05
C ASP A 166 8.56 4.45 22.04
N ILE A 167 8.73 3.86 23.22
CA ILE A 167 9.23 2.51 23.43
C ILE A 167 8.39 1.86 24.53
N GLN A 168 7.72 0.77 24.20
CA GLN A 168 6.94 -0.02 25.13
C GLN A 168 7.49 -1.45 25.19
N LYS A 169 7.69 -1.98 26.39
CA LYS A 169 8.05 -3.39 26.56
C LYS A 169 6.82 -4.26 26.24
N GLY A 170 7.00 -5.29 25.45
CA GLY A 170 5.97 -6.29 25.19
C GLY A 170 5.72 -7.18 26.40
N GLN A 171 4.70 -8.03 26.29
CA GLN A 171 4.46 -9.05 27.34
C GLN A 171 5.66 -9.99 27.43
N GLU A 172 6.03 -10.32 28.63
CA GLU A 172 7.12 -11.27 28.90
C GLU A 172 6.70 -12.66 28.44
N GLU A 173 7.40 -13.18 27.44
CA GLU A 173 7.40 -14.60 27.12
C GLU A 173 8.61 -15.19 27.83
N ASP A 174 8.42 -15.83 28.97
CA ASP A 174 9.42 -16.53 29.79
C ASP A 174 10.82 -15.87 29.87
N GLU A 175 11.73 -16.38 30.72
CA GLU A 175 13.14 -15.94 30.95
C GLU A 175 14.04 -16.03 29.70
N SER A 176 13.47 -15.75 28.52
CA SER A 176 14.16 -15.79 27.22
C SER A 176 15.08 -14.56 27.10
N ALA A 177 16.31 -14.77 26.69
CA ALA A 177 17.25 -13.70 26.33
C ALA A 177 16.75 -12.79 25.19
N ASN A 178 15.60 -13.10 24.56
CA ASN A 178 14.95 -12.32 23.51
C ASN A 178 13.64 -11.73 24.02
N GLN A 179 13.57 -10.41 24.07
CA GLN A 179 12.37 -9.69 24.51
C GLN A 179 11.72 -8.91 23.38
N TRP A 180 10.40 -8.78 23.43
CA TRP A 180 9.65 -7.99 22.49
C TRP A 180 9.48 -6.55 22.98
N TYR A 181 9.65 -5.60 22.06
CA TYR A 181 9.38 -4.19 22.26
C TYR A 181 8.52 -3.66 21.12
N TYR A 182 7.69 -2.67 21.42
CA TYR A 182 6.98 -1.86 20.44
C TYR A 182 7.62 -0.48 20.42
N VAL A 183 8.07 -0.05 19.24
CA VAL A 183 8.76 1.23 19.08
C VAL A 183 8.12 2.05 18.00
N VAL A 184 8.10 3.37 18.19
CA VAL A 184 7.57 4.33 17.23
C VAL A 184 8.69 5.26 16.76
N ILE A 185 8.74 5.49 15.44
CA ILE A 185 9.61 6.48 14.79
C ILE A 185 8.81 7.37 13.86
N MET A 186 9.24 8.62 13.70
CA MET A 186 8.66 9.60 12.75
C MET A 186 9.38 9.59 11.40
N GLU A 187 10.58 9.06 11.36
CA GLU A 187 11.45 9.01 10.19
C GLU A 187 11.47 7.61 9.56
N GLY A 188 12.33 7.38 8.63
CA GLY A 188 12.47 6.09 7.96
C GLY A 188 13.80 6.00 7.24
N ARG A 189 14.88 6.40 7.94
CA ARG A 189 16.24 6.28 7.43
C ARG A 189 16.61 4.82 7.21
N ASN A 190 17.67 4.59 6.48
CA ASN A 190 18.13 3.23 6.22
C ASN A 190 18.40 2.49 7.52
N ARG A 191 17.72 1.35 7.73
CA ARG A 191 17.85 0.47 8.90
C ARG A 191 17.79 1.18 10.27
N GLU A 192 17.12 2.32 10.37
CA GLU A 192 17.11 3.20 11.53
C GLU A 192 16.77 2.47 12.83
N VAL A 193 15.67 1.71 12.85
CA VAL A 193 15.28 0.93 14.04
C VAL A 193 16.38 -0.03 14.46
N ARG A 194 17.02 -0.72 13.53
CA ARG A 194 18.10 -1.68 13.87
C ARG A 194 19.33 -0.96 14.41
N ARG A 195 19.76 0.14 13.77
CA ARG A 195 20.91 0.94 14.19
C ARG A 195 20.73 1.56 15.56
N LEU A 196 19.50 1.97 15.92
CA LEU A 196 19.21 2.48 17.27
C LEU A 196 19.43 1.40 18.34
N TRP A 197 18.98 0.17 18.11
CA TRP A 197 19.25 -0.93 19.02
C TRP A 197 20.73 -1.35 19.00
N GLU A 198 21.34 -1.42 17.82
CA GLU A 198 22.76 -1.76 17.63
C GLU A 198 23.69 -0.75 18.33
N SER A 199 23.31 0.54 18.40
CA SER A 199 24.07 1.57 19.16
C SER A 199 24.11 1.38 20.67
N GLN A 200 23.26 0.49 21.18
CA GLN A 200 23.19 0.10 22.59
C GLN A 200 23.73 -1.31 22.83
N ASP A 201 24.54 -1.84 21.89
CA ASP A 201 25.06 -3.21 21.91
C ASP A 201 23.97 -4.29 21.98
N LEU A 202 22.83 -4.02 21.32
CA LEU A 202 21.67 -4.91 21.28
C LEU A 202 21.39 -5.37 19.85
N THR A 203 21.00 -6.63 19.68
CA THR A 203 20.76 -7.20 18.35
C THR A 203 19.27 -7.37 18.09
N VAL A 204 18.78 -6.84 16.96
CA VAL A 204 17.40 -7.04 16.50
C VAL A 204 17.29 -8.37 15.76
N SER A 205 16.72 -9.38 16.39
CA SER A 205 16.52 -10.71 15.82
C SER A 205 15.29 -10.79 14.90
N ARG A 206 14.20 -10.06 15.23
CA ARG A 206 13.00 -9.93 14.38
C ARG A 206 12.52 -8.50 14.36
N LEU A 207 12.03 -8.06 13.18
CA LEU A 207 11.48 -6.74 13.01
C LEU A 207 10.23 -6.82 12.14
N LYS A 208 9.11 -6.28 12.64
CA LYS A 208 7.84 -6.25 11.92
C LYS A 208 7.22 -4.87 12.06
N ARG A 209 6.95 -4.19 10.94
CA ARG A 209 6.16 -2.97 10.99
C ARG A 209 4.69 -3.30 11.22
N THR A 210 4.13 -2.85 12.33
CA THR A 210 2.75 -3.10 12.77
C THR A 210 1.80 -2.00 12.32
N ARG A 211 2.28 -0.75 12.29
CA ARG A 211 1.49 0.44 11.95
C ARG A 211 2.25 1.38 11.02
N TYR A 212 1.50 2.07 10.17
CA TYR A 212 1.95 3.18 9.34
C TYR A 212 0.88 4.28 9.35
N GLY A 213 1.12 5.38 10.05
CA GLY A 213 0.11 6.39 10.34
C GLY A 213 -1.12 5.77 11.01
N SER A 214 -2.29 5.93 10.41
CA SER A 214 -3.56 5.37 10.88
C SER A 214 -3.79 3.90 10.51
N PHE A 215 -2.91 3.30 9.68
CA PHE A 215 -3.11 1.94 9.15
C PHE A 215 -2.44 0.88 10.01
N PHE A 216 -3.19 -0.18 10.33
CA PHE A 216 -2.74 -1.41 10.96
C PHE A 216 -2.96 -2.59 10.01
N ILE A 217 -2.26 -3.71 10.24
CA ILE A 217 -2.52 -4.93 9.48
C ILE A 217 -3.77 -5.61 10.04
N PRO A 218 -4.87 -5.72 9.27
CA PRO A 218 -6.02 -6.49 9.72
C PRO A 218 -5.65 -7.96 9.96
N SER A 219 -6.24 -8.59 10.97
CA SER A 219 -5.99 -10.01 11.32
C SER A 219 -6.31 -10.97 10.17
N SER A 220 -7.22 -10.58 9.28
CA SER A 220 -7.58 -11.31 8.06
C SER A 220 -6.48 -11.31 7.01
N VAL A 221 -5.57 -10.31 7.02
CA VAL A 221 -4.49 -10.20 6.03
C VAL A 221 -3.27 -10.97 6.49
N LYS A 222 -3.20 -12.23 6.10
CA LYS A 222 -2.07 -13.12 6.43
C LYS A 222 -0.77 -12.65 5.74
N SER A 223 0.37 -13.13 6.25
CA SER A 223 1.69 -12.86 5.67
C SER A 223 1.73 -13.23 4.18
N GLY A 224 2.27 -12.36 3.33
CA GLY A 224 2.31 -12.51 1.88
C GLY A 224 0.99 -12.21 1.15
N LYS A 225 -0.02 -11.69 1.85
CA LYS A 225 -1.31 -11.30 1.27
C LYS A 225 -1.49 -9.78 1.30
N SER A 226 -2.33 -9.30 0.40
CA SER A 226 -2.71 -7.89 0.31
C SER A 226 -4.23 -7.73 0.31
N ILE A 227 -4.67 -6.54 0.74
CA ILE A 227 -6.06 -6.10 0.64
C ILE A 227 -6.10 -4.75 -0.07
N GLU A 228 -7.07 -4.55 -0.95
CA GLU A 228 -7.29 -3.26 -1.60
C GLU A 228 -8.05 -2.32 -0.66
N LEU A 229 -7.51 -1.13 -0.46
CA LEU A 229 -8.13 -0.08 0.34
C LEU A 229 -9.27 0.55 -0.44
N LYS A 230 -10.42 0.80 0.22
CA LYS A 230 -11.64 1.34 -0.40
C LYS A 230 -12.36 2.28 0.55
N GLY A 231 -13.17 3.17 -0.02
CA GLY A 231 -14.03 4.06 0.76
C GLY A 231 -13.23 4.87 1.77
N ARG A 232 -13.59 4.78 3.05
CA ARG A 232 -12.96 5.54 4.14
C ARG A 232 -11.44 5.31 4.24
N ASP A 233 -10.97 4.09 4.00
CA ASP A 233 -9.52 3.83 4.05
C ASP A 233 -8.75 4.65 3.01
N VAL A 234 -9.34 4.88 1.83
CA VAL A 234 -8.74 5.75 0.80
C VAL A 234 -8.74 7.19 1.26
N ASP A 235 -9.85 7.67 1.83
CA ASP A 235 -9.95 9.03 2.37
C ASP A 235 -8.91 9.26 3.47
N ASP A 236 -8.77 8.32 4.40
CA ASP A 236 -7.78 8.35 5.49
C ASP A 236 -6.34 8.38 4.94
N LEU A 237 -6.07 7.65 3.85
CA LEU A 237 -4.76 7.63 3.19
C LEU A 237 -4.40 9.01 2.60
N TYR A 238 -5.36 9.71 1.98
CA TYR A 238 -5.17 11.06 1.45
C TYR A 238 -5.05 12.09 2.57
N LEU A 239 -5.89 12.01 3.61
CA LEU A 239 -5.82 12.90 4.78
C LEU A 239 -4.49 12.81 5.48
N MET A 240 -3.95 11.58 5.65
CA MET A 240 -2.62 11.36 6.23
C MET A 240 -1.49 12.04 5.42
N ALA A 241 -1.68 12.20 4.11
CA ALA A 241 -0.77 12.92 3.21
C ALA A 241 -1.03 14.43 3.15
N GLY A 242 -1.92 14.97 3.99
CA GLY A 242 -2.32 16.37 3.94
C GLY A 242 -3.00 16.77 2.62
N VAL A 243 -3.76 15.85 2.04
CA VAL A 243 -4.53 16.06 0.80
C VAL A 243 -6.00 15.82 1.10
N GLU A 244 -6.84 16.78 0.74
CA GLU A 244 -8.28 16.55 0.83
C GLU A 244 -8.69 15.42 -0.12
N PRO A 245 -9.50 14.46 0.35
CA PRO A 245 -9.99 13.37 -0.48
C PRO A 245 -10.80 13.93 -1.66
N VAL A 246 -10.45 13.54 -2.86
CA VAL A 246 -11.27 13.84 -4.02
C VAL A 246 -12.55 13.02 -3.89
N LYS A 247 -13.69 13.66 -3.60
CA LYS A 247 -14.99 13.01 -3.56
C LYS A 247 -15.23 12.36 -4.93
N GLN A 248 -14.89 11.09 -5.05
CA GLN A 248 -15.25 10.33 -6.23
C GLN A 248 -16.78 10.31 -6.30
N LYS A 249 -17.35 10.92 -7.34
CA LYS A 249 -18.76 10.73 -7.68
C LYS A 249 -18.95 9.22 -7.83
N GLN A 250 -19.58 8.60 -6.84
CA GLN A 250 -20.04 7.23 -6.96
C GLN A 250 -20.96 7.18 -8.17
N HIS A 251 -20.52 6.60 -9.27
CA HIS A 251 -21.42 6.13 -10.30
C HIS A 251 -22.27 5.06 -9.64
N ARG A 252 -23.41 5.48 -9.07
CA ARG A 252 -24.51 4.58 -8.79
C ARG A 252 -24.87 3.97 -10.15
N GLN A 253 -24.43 2.76 -10.40
CA GLN A 253 -25.08 1.91 -11.38
C GLN A 253 -26.49 1.65 -10.82
N ASP A 254 -27.42 2.51 -11.25
CA ASP A 254 -28.85 2.27 -11.13
C ASP A 254 -29.14 0.97 -11.89
N SER A 255 -29.09 -0.13 -11.17
CA SER A 255 -29.65 -1.40 -11.61
C SER A 255 -31.18 -1.27 -11.56
N ARG A 256 -31.74 -0.44 -12.43
CA ARG A 256 -33.15 -0.51 -12.78
C ARG A 256 -33.37 -1.81 -13.56
N LYS A 257 -33.44 -2.91 -12.83
CA LYS A 257 -34.14 -4.09 -13.34
C LYS A 257 -35.59 -3.68 -13.59
N GLY A 258 -35.92 -3.50 -14.88
CA GLY A 258 -37.26 -3.24 -15.32
C GLY A 258 -38.22 -4.29 -14.77
N LYS A 259 -39.12 -3.88 -13.87
CA LYS A 259 -40.33 -4.62 -13.58
C LYS A 259 -41.17 -4.60 -14.85
N LYS A 260 -41.27 -5.75 -15.51
CA LYS A 260 -42.34 -5.98 -16.52
C LYS A 260 -43.69 -5.82 -15.84
N PRO A 261 -44.65 -5.10 -16.47
CA PRO A 261 -46.00 -5.02 -15.95
C PRO A 261 -46.69 -6.38 -16.03
N PRO A 262 -47.59 -6.72 -15.10
CA PRO A 262 -48.33 -7.96 -15.16
C PRO A 262 -49.31 -7.96 -16.34
N ARG A 263 -49.21 -8.94 -17.21
CA ARG A 263 -50.23 -9.20 -18.23
C ARG A 263 -51.49 -9.67 -17.53
N GLY A 264 -52.58 -8.91 -17.67
CA GLY A 264 -53.92 -9.31 -17.32
C GLY A 264 -54.37 -10.45 -18.25
N GLY A 265 -55.04 -11.40 -17.67
CA GLY A 265 -55.62 -12.54 -18.39
C GLY A 265 -56.63 -13.29 -17.51
N ALA A 266 -57.86 -12.90 -17.65
CA ALA A 266 -59.10 -13.67 -17.62
C ALA A 266 -59.27 -14.87 -16.69
N SER A 267 -60.31 -14.71 -15.90
CA SER A 267 -61.10 -15.71 -15.17
C SER A 267 -61.34 -17.02 -15.91
N ARG A 268 -61.25 -18.11 -15.19
CA ARG A 268 -62.25 -19.18 -15.26
C ARG A 268 -62.23 -20.03 -14.00
N SER A 269 -63.42 -20.09 -13.40
CA SER A 269 -63.89 -20.92 -12.32
C SER A 269 -63.76 -22.42 -12.61
N SER A 270 -63.43 -23.23 -11.62
CA SER A 270 -64.17 -24.45 -11.28
C SER A 270 -63.67 -25.07 -10.00
N GLU A 271 -64.64 -25.38 -9.17
CA GLU A 271 -64.67 -26.18 -7.95
C GLU A 271 -63.94 -27.52 -8.04
N ARG A 272 -63.36 -27.99 -6.98
CA ARG A 272 -63.80 -29.14 -6.17
C ARG A 272 -62.75 -29.64 -5.16
N GLN A 273 -63.21 -29.60 -3.93
CA GLN A 273 -63.23 -30.68 -2.90
C GLN A 273 -61.90 -31.36 -2.47
N ARG A 274 -61.55 -31.07 -1.21
CA ARG A 274 -61.51 -31.93 -0.01
C ARG A 274 -60.62 -33.16 0.03
N LYS A 275 -60.00 -33.23 1.18
CA LYS A 275 -59.46 -34.33 2.02
C LYS A 275 -57.93 -34.36 1.98
N GLY A 276 -57.22 -34.44 3.06
CA GLY A 276 -57.45 -34.76 4.46
C GLY A 276 -56.15 -35.32 5.01
N GLU A 277 -55.86 -35.00 6.25
CA GLU A 277 -55.02 -35.77 7.20
C GLU A 277 -53.57 -36.07 6.78
N SER A 278 -52.60 -35.94 7.55
CA SER A 278 -52.30 -35.98 8.97
C SER A 278 -50.81 -36.26 9.14
N SER A 279 -50.20 -35.57 10.03
CA SER A 279 -49.46 -35.98 11.21
C SER A 279 -47.98 -36.39 11.10
N GLN A 280 -47.27 -35.80 12.03
CA GLN A 280 -46.13 -36.34 12.80
C GLN A 280 -44.80 -36.45 12.04
N GLY A 281 -43.66 -36.00 12.51
CA GLY A 281 -43.27 -35.65 13.86
C GLY A 281 -41.78 -35.98 14.02
N TRP A 282 -41.05 -35.15 14.71
CA TRP A 282 -39.85 -35.49 15.50
C TRP A 282 -38.61 -36.00 14.73
N VAL A 283 -37.35 -35.71 15.09
CA VAL A 283 -36.60 -35.35 16.30
C VAL A 283 -35.16 -35.00 15.86
N LYS A 284 -34.50 -34.03 16.51
CA LYS A 284 -33.04 -33.94 16.64
C LYS A 284 -32.53 -35.13 17.48
N PRO A 285 -31.26 -35.47 17.58
CA PRO A 285 -30.12 -34.65 18.01
C PRO A 285 -28.77 -35.11 17.40
N ASN A 286 -27.81 -34.48 17.52
CA ASN A 286 -26.55 -34.27 18.28
C ASN A 286 -25.61 -33.37 17.50
#